data_60d4ee70d152ff82c349aa036d475e85
#
_entry.id   60d4ee70d152ff82c349aa036d475e85
#
_cell.length_a   1.000
_cell.length_b   1.000
_cell.length_c   1.000
_cell.angle_alpha   90.00
_cell.angle_beta   90.00
_cell.angle_gamma   90.00
#
_symmetry.space_group_name_H-M   'P 1'
#
loop_
_entity.id
_entity.type
_entity.pdbx_description
1 polymer ?
#
loop_
_entity_poly.entity_id
_entity_poly.type
_entity_poly.pdbx_seq_one_letter_code
_entity_poly.pdbx_strand_id
1 'polypeptide(L)'
;MERVLIIGGGVSGLATAYFLSRYAIPSTIVEKSWRTGGLIKTDLTDGCQLEAGPDSYIATKPAVTELTQELPGLRDQIIGSNDAARRIFVVRDGKLQAMPQGMVMMVPGDWDALKKSSVVSAQAKRAIHRETKWKPLERKEDISVGQLVEEHFDAEVLEYLTEPLLCGVYGGESERLSAESVLPRFMGYERKYGSLVKGVRQELHDKPRAGSLFLSLRDGMQTLTNSLAAAGAGRANVVRGEVIAVKQDGRQWQVRVGKEMLTAGSVVLCCPAHVNAQLLAASVPSVANELAAIPYSSAILVMMVYDQAALGHSTDGFGFLVPRGERKTIAAATWVNTKFPSRIRPGLAALRAFIVSHRAVELAEATEAEIVALVQDDYKRLMGITAQPLFHTFHRWPNSMPQYVVGHAQRVTSLFQQLTEYPGLFLAGNAYDGVGIPDCVRRARDIAQHICEKSV
;
A
#
# COMPACT_ATOMS: atom_id res chain seq x y z
N MET A 1 15.47 29.53 -13.05
CA MET A 1 14.77 28.27 -13.23
C MET A 1 13.27 28.49 -13.08
N GLU A 2 12.47 27.92 -13.96
CA GLU A 2 11.02 28.02 -13.89
C GLU A 2 10.50 27.27 -12.67
N ARG A 3 9.42 27.78 -12.06
CA ARG A 3 8.75 27.17 -10.92
C ARG A 3 8.08 25.85 -11.36
N VAL A 4 8.08 24.84 -10.47
CA VAL A 4 7.34 23.58 -10.63
C VAL A 4 6.07 23.63 -9.78
N LEU A 5 4.91 23.33 -10.36
CA LEU A 5 3.67 23.14 -9.62
C LEU A 5 3.47 21.66 -9.32
N ILE A 6 3.15 21.34 -8.08
CA ILE A 6 2.91 19.97 -7.59
C ILE A 6 1.48 19.91 -7.10
N ILE A 7 0.67 19.05 -7.68
CA ILE A 7 -0.76 18.94 -7.35
C ILE A 7 -0.97 17.73 -6.44
N GLY A 8 -1.28 18.02 -5.17
CA GLY A 8 -1.44 17.03 -4.11
C GLY A 8 -0.24 16.98 -3.15
N GLY A 9 -0.50 17.21 -1.86
CA GLY A 9 0.46 17.24 -0.77
C GLY A 9 0.61 15.91 -0.02
N GLY A 10 0.35 14.77 -0.67
CA GLY A 10 0.66 13.44 -0.16
C GLY A 10 2.16 13.15 -0.18
N VAL A 11 2.57 11.92 0.22
CA VAL A 11 3.98 11.54 0.27
C VAL A 11 4.72 11.75 -1.06
N SER A 12 4.06 11.47 -2.20
CA SER A 12 4.65 11.67 -3.53
C SER A 12 4.93 13.13 -3.82
N GLY A 13 3.96 14.02 -3.54
CA GLY A 13 4.15 15.46 -3.76
C GLY A 13 5.19 16.08 -2.83
N LEU A 14 5.16 15.71 -1.55
CA LEU A 14 6.15 16.17 -0.56
C LEU A 14 7.56 15.68 -0.90
N ALA A 15 7.72 14.40 -1.31
CA ALA A 15 9.01 13.86 -1.74
C ALA A 15 9.50 14.54 -3.01
N THR A 16 8.61 14.80 -4.00
CA THR A 16 8.97 15.55 -5.21
C THR A 16 9.48 16.95 -4.87
N ALA A 17 8.76 17.68 -4.01
CA ALA A 17 9.17 19.01 -3.57
C ALA A 17 10.53 18.99 -2.84
N TYR A 18 10.75 18.00 -1.97
CA TYR A 18 12.01 17.79 -1.28
C TYR A 18 13.16 17.57 -2.27
N PHE A 19 13.02 16.61 -3.22
CA PHE A 19 14.09 16.33 -4.18
C PHE A 19 14.34 17.50 -5.14
N LEU A 20 13.31 18.24 -5.57
CA LEU A 20 13.50 19.49 -6.32
C LEU A 20 14.28 20.53 -5.53
N SER A 21 14.03 20.64 -4.22
CA SER A 21 14.76 21.58 -3.35
C SER A 21 16.25 21.26 -3.27
N ARG A 22 16.65 19.98 -3.40
CA ARG A 22 18.06 19.54 -3.46
C ARG A 22 18.75 20.02 -4.72
N TYR A 23 18.00 20.21 -5.81
CA TYR A 23 18.49 20.80 -7.08
C TYR A 23 18.30 22.32 -7.15
N ALA A 24 17.94 22.97 -6.05
CA ALA A 24 17.65 24.40 -5.99
C ALA A 24 16.48 24.86 -6.89
N ILE A 25 15.58 23.95 -7.28
CA ILE A 25 14.42 24.24 -8.13
C ILE A 25 13.24 24.65 -7.21
N PRO A 26 12.68 25.87 -7.38
CA PRO A 26 11.54 26.31 -6.59
C PRO A 26 10.27 25.57 -6.97
N SER A 27 9.47 25.16 -5.99
CA SER A 27 8.23 24.47 -6.24
C SER A 27 7.07 25.04 -5.42
N THR A 28 5.84 24.78 -5.86
CA THR A 28 4.61 25.08 -5.11
C THR A 28 3.74 23.86 -5.09
N ILE A 29 3.43 23.36 -3.90
CA ILE A 29 2.47 22.27 -3.68
C ILE A 29 1.08 22.92 -3.55
N VAL A 30 0.13 22.46 -4.33
CA VAL A 30 -1.29 22.80 -4.16
C VAL A 30 -2.01 21.63 -3.50
N GLU A 31 -2.55 21.84 -2.30
CA GLU A 31 -3.22 20.82 -1.51
C GLU A 31 -4.60 21.29 -1.07
N LYS A 32 -5.63 20.47 -1.33
CA LYS A 32 -7.02 20.83 -1.02
C LYS A 32 -7.38 20.67 0.45
N SER A 33 -6.74 19.72 1.13
CA SER A 33 -7.05 19.47 2.54
C SER A 33 -6.30 20.41 3.46
N TRP A 34 -6.77 20.53 4.71
CA TRP A 34 -6.14 21.38 5.73
C TRP A 34 -4.74 20.89 6.17
N ARG A 35 -4.40 19.62 5.89
CA ARG A 35 -3.11 19.01 6.20
C ARG A 35 -2.41 18.46 4.95
N THR A 36 -1.10 18.30 5.01
CA THR A 36 -0.31 17.49 4.07
C THR A 36 -0.14 16.06 4.60
N GLY A 37 0.41 15.15 3.78
CA GLY A 37 0.67 13.75 4.13
C GLY A 37 -0.28 12.75 3.45
N GLY A 38 -1.40 13.21 2.92
CA GLY A 38 -2.35 12.34 2.19
C GLY A 38 -2.86 11.18 3.06
N LEU A 39 -2.69 9.94 2.59
CA LEU A 39 -3.08 8.72 3.31
C LEU A 39 -2.21 8.41 4.54
N ILE A 40 -1.01 8.99 4.63
CA ILE A 40 -0.13 8.81 5.79
C ILE A 40 -0.61 9.75 6.89
N LYS A 41 -1.17 9.17 7.96
CA LYS A 41 -1.68 9.88 9.12
C LYS A 41 -1.52 9.01 10.36
N THR A 42 -0.98 9.58 11.42
CA THR A 42 -0.86 8.96 12.74
C THR A 42 -1.72 9.75 13.73
N ASP A 43 -2.69 9.10 14.37
CA ASP A 43 -3.46 9.66 15.47
C ASP A 43 -2.73 9.39 16.79
N LEU A 44 -2.62 10.40 17.62
CA LEU A 44 -2.01 10.31 18.95
C LEU A 44 -3.11 10.42 19.99
N THR A 45 -3.38 9.34 20.70
CA THR A 45 -4.45 9.27 21.70
C THR A 45 -4.00 8.44 22.87
N ASP A 46 -4.10 8.98 24.08
CA ASP A 46 -3.80 8.27 25.35
C ASP A 46 -2.44 7.54 25.36
N GLY A 47 -1.40 8.17 24.83
CA GLY A 47 -0.05 7.60 24.74
C GLY A 47 0.09 6.49 23.69
N CYS A 48 -0.90 6.31 22.81
CA CYS A 48 -0.87 5.36 21.71
C CYS A 48 -0.69 6.10 20.37
N GLN A 49 0.08 5.48 19.46
CA GLN A 49 0.28 5.94 18.09
C GLN A 49 -0.50 5.03 17.15
N LEU A 50 -1.58 5.54 16.58
CA LEU A 50 -2.57 4.79 15.84
C LEU A 50 -2.54 5.21 14.35
N GLU A 51 -2.09 4.31 13.49
CA GLU A 51 -1.97 4.61 12.07
C GLU A 51 -3.31 4.54 11.35
N ALA A 52 -3.72 5.66 10.79
CA ALA A 52 -4.93 5.78 9.99
C ALA A 52 -4.76 5.28 8.55
N GLY A 53 -3.52 5.18 8.07
CA GLY A 53 -3.13 4.73 6.74
C GLY A 53 -2.09 3.61 6.80
N PRO A 54 -1.05 3.59 5.95
CA PRO A 54 0.01 2.59 6.04
C PRO A 54 0.78 2.70 7.36
N ASP A 55 0.99 1.56 8.03
CA ASP A 55 1.69 1.48 9.31
C ASP A 55 3.19 1.22 9.19
N SER A 56 3.62 0.83 8.01
CA SER A 56 4.99 0.39 7.73
C SER A 56 5.28 0.36 6.23
N TYR A 57 6.53 0.17 5.87
CA TYR A 57 6.97 -0.09 4.50
C TYR A 57 7.88 -1.31 4.46
N ILE A 58 8.01 -1.93 3.27
CA ILE A 58 8.83 -3.13 3.10
C ILE A 58 10.32 -2.77 3.05
N ALA A 59 11.14 -3.44 3.86
CA ALA A 59 12.57 -3.15 4.00
C ALA A 59 13.39 -3.47 2.73
N THR A 60 12.89 -4.36 1.86
CA THR A 60 13.59 -4.75 0.63
C THR A 60 13.61 -3.68 -0.45
N LYS A 61 12.82 -2.60 -0.31
CA LYS A 61 12.81 -1.44 -1.22
C LYS A 61 13.48 -0.25 -0.54
N PRO A 62 14.71 0.15 -0.93
CA PRO A 62 15.56 1.02 -0.13
C PRO A 62 15.16 2.50 -0.12
N ALA A 63 14.33 2.97 -1.05
CA ALA A 63 14.10 4.40 -1.30
C ALA A 63 13.68 5.22 -0.05
N VAL A 64 12.84 4.65 0.84
CA VAL A 64 12.47 5.33 2.10
C VAL A 64 13.63 5.30 3.09
N THR A 65 14.32 4.17 3.23
CA THR A 65 15.47 4.04 4.13
C THR A 65 16.60 5.00 3.74
N GLU A 66 16.88 5.12 2.43
CA GLU A 66 17.84 6.11 1.91
C GLU A 66 17.38 7.54 2.21
N LEU A 67 16.12 7.86 1.95
CA LEU A 67 15.55 9.17 2.23
C LEU A 67 15.63 9.53 3.73
N THR A 68 15.38 8.56 4.62
CA THR A 68 15.48 8.82 6.08
C THR A 68 16.90 9.12 6.54
N GLN A 69 17.91 8.68 5.82
CA GLN A 69 19.31 9.04 6.10
C GLN A 69 19.65 10.48 5.71
N GLU A 70 18.92 11.02 4.74
CA GLU A 70 19.11 12.41 4.27
C GLU A 70 18.33 13.44 5.10
N LEU A 71 17.25 13.01 5.77
CA LEU A 71 16.37 13.90 6.53
C LEU A 71 16.82 13.99 7.99
N PRO A 72 17.05 15.21 8.53
CA PRO A 72 17.52 15.38 9.91
C PRO A 72 16.63 14.69 10.95
N GLY A 73 17.23 13.92 11.84
CA GLY A 73 16.54 13.25 12.95
C GLY A 73 15.69 12.04 12.57
N LEU A 74 15.53 11.73 11.27
CA LEU A 74 14.64 10.63 10.85
C LEU A 74 15.33 9.26 10.89
N ARG A 75 16.65 9.22 10.74
CA ARG A 75 17.42 7.97 10.80
C ARG A 75 17.20 7.22 12.11
N ASP A 76 17.23 7.92 13.23
CA ASP A 76 17.09 7.34 14.57
C ASP A 76 15.62 6.98 14.91
N GLN A 77 14.68 7.35 14.05
CA GLN A 77 13.28 7.01 14.16
C GLN A 77 12.94 5.64 13.57
N ILE A 78 13.84 5.05 12.75
CA ILE A 78 13.55 3.77 12.08
C ILE A 78 13.43 2.65 13.13
N ILE A 79 12.31 1.95 13.11
CA ILE A 79 12.06 0.75 13.90
C ILE A 79 11.67 -0.42 12.99
N GLY A 80 12.08 -1.62 13.36
CA GLY A 80 11.64 -2.85 12.72
C GLY A 80 10.38 -3.40 13.37
N SER A 81 9.62 -4.20 12.61
CA SER A 81 8.57 -5.03 13.17
C SER A 81 9.17 -6.08 14.14
N ASN A 82 8.40 -6.52 15.13
CA ASN A 82 8.79 -7.57 16.08
C ASN A 82 8.78 -8.96 15.42
N ASP A 83 9.77 -9.22 14.57
CA ASP A 83 9.80 -10.44 13.75
C ASP A 83 9.92 -11.74 14.57
N ALA A 84 10.38 -11.67 15.83
CA ALA A 84 10.37 -12.82 16.74
C ALA A 84 8.94 -13.31 17.04
N ALA A 85 7.96 -12.40 17.06
CA ALA A 85 6.55 -12.67 17.24
C ALA A 85 5.76 -12.70 15.94
N ARG A 86 6.41 -12.75 14.75
CA ARG A 86 5.76 -12.71 13.45
C ARG A 86 5.00 -14.01 13.15
N ARG A 87 3.85 -14.14 13.76
CA ARG A 87 2.85 -15.16 13.43
C ARG A 87 1.64 -14.45 12.78
N ILE A 88 1.21 -14.96 11.65
CA ILE A 88 0.00 -14.53 10.97
C ILE A 88 -0.98 -15.68 11.03
N PHE A 89 -2.22 -15.38 11.31
CA PHE A 89 -3.28 -16.36 11.33
C PHE A 89 -4.19 -16.16 10.13
N VAL A 90 -4.86 -17.21 9.71
CA VAL A 90 -5.95 -17.17 8.74
C VAL A 90 -7.19 -17.80 9.33
N VAL A 91 -8.35 -17.25 9.05
CA VAL A 91 -9.61 -17.85 9.48
C VAL A 91 -9.91 -19.06 8.60
N ARG A 92 -10.20 -20.19 9.23
CA ARG A 92 -10.68 -21.41 8.59
C ARG A 92 -11.70 -22.09 9.48
N ASP A 93 -12.86 -22.39 8.93
CA ASP A 93 -13.97 -22.99 9.68
C ASP A 93 -14.32 -22.20 10.96
N GLY A 94 -14.32 -20.86 10.84
CA GLY A 94 -14.61 -19.92 11.94
C GLY A 94 -13.53 -19.81 13.00
N LYS A 95 -12.33 -20.40 12.82
CA LYS A 95 -11.23 -20.42 13.81
C LYS A 95 -9.94 -19.83 13.23
N LEU A 96 -9.16 -19.21 14.09
CA LEU A 96 -7.83 -18.72 13.74
C LEU A 96 -6.84 -19.89 13.65
N GLN A 97 -6.29 -20.10 12.45
CA GLN A 97 -5.26 -21.12 12.17
C GLN A 97 -3.95 -20.41 11.85
N ALA A 98 -2.86 -20.81 12.50
CA ALA A 98 -1.55 -20.21 12.21
C ALA A 98 -1.07 -20.55 10.80
N MET A 99 -0.71 -19.55 10.00
CA MET A 99 -0.07 -19.77 8.71
C MET A 99 1.26 -20.52 8.89
N PRO A 100 1.65 -21.37 7.92
CA PRO A 100 2.94 -22.03 7.96
C PRO A 100 4.08 -21.01 8.08
N GLN A 101 5.08 -21.31 8.91
CA GLN A 101 6.27 -20.46 8.96
C GLN A 101 7.05 -20.53 7.64
N GLY A 102 7.86 -19.51 7.37
CA GLY A 102 8.70 -19.47 6.16
C GLY A 102 7.94 -19.21 4.87
N MET A 103 6.66 -18.80 4.92
CA MET A 103 5.94 -18.40 3.72
C MET A 103 6.55 -17.16 3.08
N VAL A 104 6.64 -17.16 1.75
CA VAL A 104 6.96 -15.99 0.93
C VAL A 104 5.73 -15.69 0.08
N MET A 105 4.92 -14.73 0.52
CA MET A 105 3.55 -14.56 0.03
C MET A 105 2.78 -15.90 0.17
N MET A 106 2.21 -16.43 -0.92
CA MET A 106 1.47 -17.69 -0.99
C MET A 106 2.36 -18.92 -1.16
N VAL A 107 3.67 -18.76 -1.31
CA VAL A 107 4.58 -19.89 -1.61
C VAL A 107 5.36 -20.32 -0.36
N PRO A 108 5.38 -21.61 -0.01
CA PRO A 108 6.12 -22.11 1.13
C PRO A 108 7.62 -22.16 0.85
N GLY A 109 8.41 -21.46 1.68
CA GLY A 109 9.87 -21.64 1.74
C GLY A 109 10.29 -22.83 2.60
N ASP A 110 9.46 -23.18 3.62
CA ASP A 110 9.68 -24.31 4.53
C ASP A 110 8.61 -25.38 4.30
N TRP A 111 9.06 -26.50 3.76
CA TRP A 111 8.18 -27.64 3.47
C TRP A 111 7.69 -28.37 4.72
N ASP A 112 8.50 -28.46 5.76
CA ASP A 112 8.12 -29.18 6.96
C ASP A 112 7.12 -28.38 7.79
N ALA A 113 7.22 -27.06 7.80
CA ALA A 113 6.21 -26.18 8.37
C ALA A 113 4.87 -26.32 7.61
N LEU A 114 4.90 -26.37 6.27
CA LEU A 114 3.68 -26.57 5.47
C LEU A 114 3.04 -27.94 5.76
N LYS A 115 3.81 -29.01 5.85
CA LYS A 115 3.26 -30.36 6.15
C LYS A 115 2.49 -30.40 7.46
N LYS A 116 3.00 -29.70 8.49
CA LYS A 116 2.39 -29.65 9.84
C LYS A 116 1.18 -28.73 9.91
N SER A 117 1.01 -27.82 8.96
CA SER A 117 -0.07 -26.83 8.97
C SER A 117 -1.42 -27.47 8.67
N SER A 118 -2.48 -26.97 9.32
CA SER A 118 -3.89 -27.32 9.05
C SER A 118 -4.61 -26.31 8.14
N VAL A 119 -3.93 -25.23 7.74
CA VAL A 119 -4.51 -24.16 6.92
C VAL A 119 -4.98 -24.66 5.57
N VAL A 120 -4.25 -25.60 4.97
CA VAL A 120 -4.61 -26.21 3.68
C VAL A 120 -4.63 -27.73 3.77
N SER A 121 -5.47 -28.35 2.97
CA SER A 121 -5.68 -29.80 2.91
C SER A 121 -4.43 -30.57 2.44
N ALA A 122 -4.48 -31.89 2.63
CA ALA A 122 -3.46 -32.79 2.06
C ALA A 122 -3.45 -32.75 0.52
N GLN A 123 -4.58 -32.44 -0.12
CA GLN A 123 -4.66 -32.29 -1.57
C GLN A 123 -3.90 -31.06 -2.03
N ALA A 124 -4.13 -29.89 -1.43
CA ALA A 124 -3.43 -28.66 -1.72
C ALA A 124 -1.90 -28.80 -1.48
N LYS A 125 -1.49 -29.44 -0.38
CA LYS A 125 -0.07 -29.76 -0.14
C LYS A 125 0.55 -30.62 -1.25
N ARG A 126 -0.20 -31.61 -1.77
CA ARG A 126 0.24 -32.41 -2.92
C ARG A 126 0.33 -31.59 -4.20
N ALA A 127 -0.60 -30.65 -4.43
CA ALA A 127 -0.55 -29.74 -5.57
C ALA A 127 0.71 -28.88 -5.52
N ILE A 128 1.00 -28.25 -4.38
CA ILE A 128 2.24 -27.47 -4.15
C ILE A 128 3.50 -28.31 -4.39
N HIS A 129 3.49 -29.57 -3.96
CA HIS A 129 4.64 -30.46 -4.19
C HIS A 129 4.81 -30.81 -5.67
N ARG A 130 3.75 -31.08 -6.40
CA ARG A 130 3.78 -31.39 -7.83
C ARG A 130 4.30 -30.23 -8.67
N GLU A 131 3.97 -29.00 -8.28
CA GLU A 131 4.41 -27.76 -8.93
C GLU A 131 5.93 -27.66 -9.03
N THR A 132 6.68 -28.23 -8.09
CA THR A 132 8.16 -28.26 -8.16
C THR A 132 8.73 -28.99 -9.38
N LYS A 133 7.91 -29.74 -10.12
CA LYS A 133 8.33 -30.48 -11.33
C LYS A 133 8.05 -29.74 -12.63
N TRP A 134 7.42 -28.56 -12.55
CA TRP A 134 7.07 -27.79 -13.73
C TRP A 134 8.30 -27.29 -14.47
N LYS A 135 8.12 -27.09 -15.78
CA LYS A 135 9.17 -26.58 -16.69
C LYS A 135 8.96 -25.08 -16.90
N PRO A 136 10.04 -24.33 -17.21
CA PRO A 136 9.96 -22.92 -17.58
C PRO A 136 8.84 -22.64 -18.59
N LEU A 137 8.08 -21.58 -18.31
CA LEU A 137 6.99 -21.13 -19.15
C LEU A 137 7.11 -19.61 -19.37
N GLU A 138 7.06 -19.20 -20.62
CA GLU A 138 6.97 -17.81 -21.01
C GLU A 138 5.56 -17.51 -21.51
N ARG A 139 4.88 -16.62 -20.83
CA ARG A 139 3.53 -16.21 -21.18
C ARG A 139 3.57 -15.08 -22.21
N LYS A 140 2.68 -15.15 -23.18
CA LYS A 140 2.51 -14.09 -24.18
C LYS A 140 1.61 -12.96 -23.70
N GLU A 141 0.70 -13.27 -22.78
CA GLU A 141 -0.31 -12.35 -22.26
C GLU A 141 -0.24 -12.28 -20.74
N ASP A 142 -0.62 -11.15 -20.18
CA ASP A 142 -0.80 -10.97 -18.75
C ASP A 142 -2.01 -11.78 -18.27
N ILE A 143 -1.88 -12.38 -17.11
CA ILE A 143 -2.95 -13.16 -16.48
C ILE A 143 -3.28 -12.62 -15.09
N SER A 144 -4.43 -13.03 -14.55
CA SER A 144 -4.74 -12.68 -13.18
C SER A 144 -3.90 -13.48 -12.16
N VAL A 145 -3.75 -12.91 -10.97
CA VAL A 145 -3.13 -13.63 -9.84
C VAL A 145 -3.93 -14.88 -9.50
N GLY A 146 -5.27 -14.81 -9.54
CA GLY A 146 -6.13 -15.97 -9.33
C GLY A 146 -5.79 -17.10 -10.30
N GLN A 147 -5.72 -16.79 -11.60
CA GLN A 147 -5.36 -17.76 -12.63
C GLN A 147 -3.95 -18.33 -12.40
N LEU A 148 -2.95 -17.50 -12.13
CA LEU A 148 -1.59 -17.95 -11.83
C LEU A 148 -1.56 -18.98 -10.69
N VAL A 149 -2.27 -18.68 -9.60
CA VAL A 149 -2.23 -19.52 -8.39
C VAL A 149 -3.01 -20.82 -8.60
N GLU A 150 -4.16 -20.78 -9.26
CA GLU A 150 -4.94 -21.98 -9.55
C GLU A 150 -4.22 -22.93 -10.53
N GLU A 151 -3.56 -22.39 -11.55
CA GLU A 151 -2.74 -23.18 -12.47
C GLU A 151 -1.55 -23.82 -11.75
N HIS A 152 -0.79 -23.07 -10.94
CA HIS A 152 0.39 -23.60 -10.25
C HIS A 152 0.04 -24.53 -9.09
N PHE A 153 -1.06 -24.24 -8.38
CA PHE A 153 -1.41 -24.96 -7.16
C PHE A 153 -2.85 -25.52 -7.23
N ASP A 154 -3.80 -24.86 -6.59
CA ASP A 154 -5.22 -25.12 -6.66
C ASP A 154 -6.04 -23.95 -6.06
N ALA A 155 -7.39 -24.07 -6.12
CA ALA A 155 -8.30 -23.07 -5.59
C ALA A 155 -8.20 -22.91 -4.07
N GLU A 156 -7.83 -23.96 -3.32
CA GLU A 156 -7.67 -23.87 -1.86
C GLU A 156 -6.46 -23.00 -1.47
N VAL A 157 -5.35 -23.11 -2.21
CA VAL A 157 -4.18 -22.23 -2.03
C VAL A 157 -4.54 -20.79 -2.38
N LEU A 158 -5.36 -20.57 -3.41
CA LEU A 158 -5.85 -19.24 -3.74
C LEU A 158 -6.69 -18.68 -2.59
N GLU A 159 -7.67 -19.43 -2.10
CA GLU A 159 -8.62 -18.98 -1.08
C GLU A 159 -7.97 -18.68 0.28
N TYR A 160 -7.10 -19.57 0.79
CA TYR A 160 -6.57 -19.47 2.15
C TYR A 160 -5.18 -18.86 2.27
N LEU A 161 -4.33 -18.93 1.25
CA LEU A 161 -2.95 -18.43 1.32
C LEU A 161 -2.71 -17.20 0.45
N THR A 162 -3.48 -16.96 -0.61
CA THR A 162 -3.21 -15.89 -1.58
C THR A 162 -4.17 -14.72 -1.45
N GLU A 163 -5.47 -14.98 -1.63
CA GLU A 163 -6.51 -13.93 -1.66
C GLU A 163 -6.46 -13.06 -0.40
N PRO A 164 -6.40 -13.63 0.82
CA PRO A 164 -6.43 -12.82 2.03
C PRO A 164 -5.21 -11.91 2.19
N LEU A 165 -4.04 -12.35 1.73
CA LEU A 165 -2.81 -11.53 1.72
C LEU A 165 -2.92 -10.37 0.75
N LEU A 166 -3.38 -10.62 -0.48
CA LEU A 166 -3.52 -9.60 -1.52
C LEU A 166 -4.64 -8.62 -1.19
N CYS A 167 -5.74 -9.10 -0.62
CA CYS A 167 -6.82 -8.26 -0.16
C CYS A 167 -6.35 -7.24 0.89
N GLY A 168 -5.47 -7.66 1.82
CA GLY A 168 -4.87 -6.77 2.81
C GLY A 168 -3.95 -5.69 2.23
N VAL A 169 -3.29 -5.96 1.08
CA VAL A 169 -2.33 -5.04 0.45
C VAL A 169 -2.99 -4.16 -0.62
N TYR A 170 -3.81 -4.75 -1.48
CA TYR A 170 -4.40 -4.08 -2.64
C TYR A 170 -5.89 -3.74 -2.45
N GLY A 171 -6.55 -4.36 -1.48
CA GLY A 171 -8.01 -4.24 -1.33
C GLY A 171 -8.75 -4.71 -2.57
N GLY A 172 -8.18 -5.63 -3.34
CA GLY A 172 -8.67 -6.06 -4.64
C GLY A 172 -8.92 -7.55 -4.70
N GLU A 173 -9.53 -7.97 -5.80
CA GLU A 173 -9.89 -9.36 -6.08
C GLU A 173 -8.78 -10.02 -6.91
N SER A 174 -8.26 -11.15 -6.43
CA SER A 174 -7.16 -11.89 -7.07
C SER A 174 -7.47 -12.31 -8.50
N GLU A 175 -8.75 -12.51 -8.83
CA GLU A 175 -9.23 -12.87 -10.16
C GLU A 175 -9.13 -11.73 -11.18
N ARG A 176 -8.95 -10.50 -10.70
CA ARG A 176 -8.80 -9.29 -11.54
C ARG A 176 -7.41 -8.71 -11.52
N LEU A 177 -6.67 -8.90 -10.43
CA LEU A 177 -5.32 -8.34 -10.27
C LEU A 177 -4.33 -9.01 -11.22
N SER A 178 -3.53 -8.20 -11.92
CA SER A 178 -2.47 -8.62 -12.85
C SER A 178 -1.34 -9.35 -12.11
N ALA A 179 -1.00 -10.55 -12.54
CA ALA A 179 0.14 -11.27 -12.00
C ALA A 179 1.47 -10.56 -12.34
N GLU A 180 1.60 -10.01 -13.54
CA GLU A 180 2.80 -9.27 -13.97
C GLU A 180 3.02 -8.00 -13.13
N SER A 181 1.94 -7.25 -12.84
CA SER A 181 2.04 -5.98 -12.10
C SER A 181 2.12 -6.15 -10.58
N VAL A 182 1.45 -7.17 -10.02
CA VAL A 182 1.34 -7.40 -8.57
C VAL A 182 2.41 -8.36 -8.05
N LEU A 183 2.75 -9.37 -8.85
CA LEU A 183 3.67 -10.46 -8.51
C LEU A 183 4.82 -10.61 -9.53
N PRO A 184 5.49 -9.53 -10.00
CA PRO A 184 6.49 -9.59 -11.08
C PRO A 184 7.63 -10.57 -10.76
N ARG A 185 8.00 -10.70 -9.48
CA ARG A 185 9.01 -11.64 -9.01
C ARG A 185 8.61 -13.10 -9.27
N PHE A 186 7.35 -13.44 -9.02
CA PHE A 186 6.85 -14.81 -9.23
C PHE A 186 6.69 -15.12 -10.71
N MET A 187 6.31 -14.16 -11.54
CA MET A 187 6.35 -14.27 -12.99
C MET A 187 7.78 -14.52 -13.49
N GLY A 188 8.78 -13.88 -12.88
CA GLY A 188 10.19 -14.17 -13.12
C GLY A 188 10.61 -15.59 -12.73
N TYR A 189 10.06 -16.14 -11.64
CA TYR A 189 10.32 -17.53 -11.24
C TYR A 189 9.69 -18.52 -12.20
N GLU A 190 8.47 -18.27 -12.67
CA GLU A 190 7.81 -19.09 -13.69
C GLU A 190 8.66 -19.15 -14.97
N ARG A 191 9.07 -17.99 -15.49
CA ARG A 191 9.93 -17.90 -16.68
C ARG A 191 11.25 -18.66 -16.53
N LYS A 192 11.91 -18.52 -15.36
CA LYS A 192 13.26 -19.07 -15.14
C LYS A 192 13.25 -20.52 -14.70
N TYR A 193 12.35 -20.90 -13.82
CA TYR A 193 12.36 -22.21 -13.15
C TYR A 193 11.15 -23.08 -13.49
N GLY A 194 10.10 -22.50 -14.09
CA GLY A 194 8.80 -23.13 -14.26
C GLY A 194 8.02 -23.32 -12.97
N SER A 195 8.63 -23.02 -11.82
CA SER A 195 8.10 -23.31 -10.50
C SER A 195 8.33 -22.12 -9.57
N LEU A 196 7.24 -21.67 -8.96
CA LEU A 196 7.26 -20.60 -7.95
C LEU A 196 7.97 -21.10 -6.68
N VAL A 197 7.75 -22.36 -6.31
CA VAL A 197 8.42 -22.98 -5.14
C VAL A 197 9.94 -23.08 -5.34
N LYS A 198 10.40 -23.50 -6.51
CA LYS A 198 11.84 -23.52 -6.81
C LYS A 198 12.44 -22.11 -6.77
N GLY A 199 11.74 -21.15 -7.36
CA GLY A 199 12.19 -19.75 -7.37
C GLY A 199 12.35 -19.18 -5.97
N VAL A 200 11.36 -19.38 -5.09
CA VAL A 200 11.42 -18.95 -3.69
C VAL A 200 12.56 -19.64 -2.93
N ARG A 201 12.72 -20.95 -3.08
CA ARG A 201 13.81 -21.68 -2.42
C ARG A 201 15.19 -21.19 -2.84
N GLN A 202 15.36 -20.93 -4.14
CA GLN A 202 16.63 -20.39 -4.67
C GLN A 202 16.89 -18.99 -4.10
N GLU A 203 15.88 -18.12 -4.07
CA GLU A 203 16.05 -16.78 -3.50
C GLU A 203 16.42 -16.83 -2.01
N LEU A 204 15.77 -17.68 -1.22
CA LEU A 204 16.06 -17.83 0.22
C LEU A 204 17.46 -18.41 0.49
N HIS A 205 17.94 -19.27 -0.43
CA HIS A 205 19.30 -19.80 -0.38
C HIS A 205 20.34 -18.70 -0.70
N ASP A 206 20.12 -17.94 -1.77
CA ASP A 206 21.07 -16.95 -2.27
C ASP A 206 21.11 -15.68 -1.39
N LYS A 207 19.97 -15.32 -0.81
CA LYS A 207 19.81 -14.11 0.02
C LYS A 207 19.07 -14.44 1.30
N PRO A 208 19.74 -14.97 2.32
CA PRO A 208 19.15 -15.14 3.64
C PRO A 208 18.61 -13.78 4.13
N ARG A 209 17.40 -13.76 4.62
CA ARG A 209 16.80 -12.52 5.15
C ARG A 209 17.54 -12.07 6.40
N ALA A 210 18.12 -10.88 6.34
CA ALA A 210 18.69 -10.19 7.48
C ALA A 210 17.79 -9.01 7.86
N GLY A 211 17.53 -8.83 9.15
CA GLY A 211 16.71 -7.72 9.66
C GLY A 211 15.20 -7.91 9.47
N SER A 212 14.47 -6.88 9.86
CA SER A 212 13.02 -6.89 9.85
C SER A 212 12.46 -6.77 8.43
N LEU A 213 11.37 -7.51 8.15
CA LEU A 213 10.66 -7.43 6.88
C LEU A 213 9.95 -6.09 6.70
N PHE A 214 9.37 -5.56 7.77
CA PHE A 214 8.67 -4.28 7.78
C PHE A 214 9.42 -3.28 8.64
N LEU A 215 9.63 -2.09 8.07
CA LEU A 215 10.18 -0.95 8.77
C LEU A 215 9.10 0.12 8.98
N SER A 216 9.23 0.85 10.05
CA SER A 216 8.35 1.96 10.39
C SER A 216 9.12 3.06 11.10
N LEU A 217 8.44 4.11 11.54
CA LEU A 217 9.02 5.18 12.34
C LEU A 217 8.46 5.12 13.76
N ARG A 218 9.31 5.35 14.76
CA ARG A 218 8.97 5.26 16.19
C ARG A 218 7.77 6.14 16.55
N ASP A 219 7.78 7.38 16.10
CA ASP A 219 6.75 8.38 16.40
C ASP A 219 5.59 8.36 15.38
N GLY A 220 5.45 7.27 14.62
CA GLY A 220 4.42 7.06 13.61
C GLY A 220 4.87 7.44 12.20
N MET A 221 4.17 6.87 11.21
CA MET A 221 4.52 7.08 9.80
C MET A 221 4.33 8.52 9.34
N GLN A 222 3.47 9.31 10.00
CA GLN A 222 3.30 10.73 9.66
C GLN A 222 4.56 11.54 9.86
N THR A 223 5.50 11.09 10.70
CA THR A 223 6.81 11.73 10.90
C THR A 223 7.58 11.85 9.58
N LEU A 224 7.47 10.86 8.67
CA LEU A 224 8.07 10.95 7.34
C LEU A 224 7.56 12.15 6.56
N THR A 225 6.24 12.32 6.49
CA THR A 225 5.62 13.40 5.71
C THR A 225 5.84 14.76 6.35
N ASN A 226 5.86 14.84 7.68
CA ASN A 226 6.18 16.05 8.41
C ASN A 226 7.65 16.49 8.17
N SER A 227 8.59 15.54 8.19
CA SER A 227 10.01 15.83 7.94
C SER A 227 10.24 16.25 6.49
N LEU A 228 9.56 15.64 5.52
CA LEU A 228 9.60 16.07 4.12
C LEU A 228 9.10 17.51 3.94
N ALA A 229 7.97 17.84 4.58
CA ALA A 229 7.41 19.19 4.53
C ALA A 229 8.36 20.23 5.17
N ALA A 230 8.96 19.90 6.32
CA ALA A 230 9.92 20.76 7.00
C ALA A 230 11.21 20.95 6.19
N ALA A 231 11.76 19.88 5.61
CA ALA A 231 12.98 19.94 4.81
C ALA A 231 12.81 20.69 3.48
N GLY A 232 11.59 20.70 2.93
CA GLY A 232 11.23 21.50 1.75
C GLY A 232 10.95 22.98 2.06
N ALA A 233 10.78 23.36 3.32
CA ALA A 233 10.46 24.71 3.71
C ALA A 233 11.54 25.73 3.25
N GLY A 234 11.08 26.86 2.71
CA GLY A 234 11.97 27.88 2.14
C GLY A 234 12.23 27.76 0.63
N ARG A 235 11.99 26.58 0.02
CA ARG A 235 12.05 26.37 -1.44
C ARG A 235 10.76 25.79 -2.02
N ALA A 236 9.94 25.15 -1.20
CA ALA A 236 8.62 24.66 -1.54
C ALA A 236 7.55 25.40 -0.74
N ASN A 237 6.66 26.08 -1.43
CA ASN A 237 5.49 26.72 -0.81
C ASN A 237 4.29 25.77 -0.85
N VAL A 238 3.46 25.78 0.19
CA VAL A 238 2.19 25.06 0.20
C VAL A 238 1.04 26.06 0.08
N VAL A 239 0.31 25.97 -1.01
CA VAL A 239 -0.92 26.74 -1.28
C VAL A 239 -2.12 25.86 -0.97
N ARG A 240 -3.03 26.35 -0.15
CA ARG A 240 -4.29 25.66 0.15
C ARG A 240 -5.34 26.01 -0.88
N GLY A 241 -5.86 24.98 -1.56
CA GLY A 241 -6.88 25.18 -2.57
C GLY A 241 -7.13 23.92 -3.38
N GLU A 242 -8.29 23.84 -3.97
CA GLU A 242 -8.66 22.75 -4.88
C GLU A 242 -8.30 23.13 -6.32
N VAL A 243 -7.46 22.30 -6.94
CA VAL A 243 -7.20 22.40 -8.36
C VAL A 243 -8.40 21.85 -9.11
N ILE A 244 -8.91 22.60 -10.07
CA ILE A 244 -10.10 22.25 -10.84
C ILE A 244 -9.81 22.00 -12.32
N ALA A 245 -8.66 22.45 -12.83
CA ALA A 245 -8.21 22.19 -14.21
C ALA A 245 -6.71 22.40 -14.35
N VAL A 246 -6.11 21.61 -15.25
CA VAL A 246 -4.72 21.75 -15.70
C VAL A 246 -4.76 21.83 -17.22
N LYS A 247 -4.16 22.88 -17.82
CA LYS A 247 -4.20 23.14 -19.25
C LYS A 247 -2.81 23.54 -19.76
N GLN A 248 -2.43 23.03 -20.91
CA GLN A 248 -1.23 23.49 -21.60
C GLN A 248 -1.50 24.80 -22.33
N ASP A 249 -0.57 25.74 -22.21
CA ASP A 249 -0.58 27.02 -22.90
C ASP A 249 0.81 27.31 -23.51
N GLY A 250 0.99 26.98 -24.75
CA GLY A 250 2.28 26.98 -25.39
C GLY A 250 3.28 26.03 -24.74
N ARG A 251 4.37 26.59 -24.20
CA ARG A 251 5.38 25.80 -23.45
C ARG A 251 5.13 25.76 -21.95
N GLN A 252 4.11 26.43 -21.46
CA GLN A 252 3.77 26.51 -20.04
C GLN A 252 2.49 25.72 -19.72
N TRP A 253 2.31 25.47 -18.46
CA TRP A 253 1.12 24.85 -17.90
C TRP A 253 0.37 25.85 -17.02
N GLN A 254 -0.92 25.97 -17.25
CA GLN A 254 -1.86 26.74 -16.44
C GLN A 254 -2.60 25.80 -15.50
N VAL A 255 -2.60 26.12 -14.21
CA VAL A 255 -3.28 25.36 -13.15
C VAL A 255 -4.30 26.28 -12.49
N ARG A 256 -5.58 25.94 -12.60
CA ARG A 256 -6.67 26.72 -12.00
C ARG A 256 -6.95 26.21 -10.58
N VAL A 257 -6.75 27.10 -9.61
CA VAL A 257 -6.98 26.84 -8.17
C VAL A 257 -8.13 27.73 -7.71
N GLY A 258 -9.34 27.17 -7.60
CA GLY A 258 -10.55 27.98 -7.39
C GLY A 258 -10.72 29.04 -8.48
N LYS A 259 -10.58 30.33 -8.09
CA LYS A 259 -10.64 31.47 -9.02
C LYS A 259 -9.26 31.94 -9.54
N GLU A 260 -8.18 31.46 -8.94
CA GLU A 260 -6.82 31.86 -9.29
C GLU A 260 -6.22 30.98 -10.39
N MET A 261 -5.33 31.57 -11.18
CA MET A 261 -4.58 30.89 -12.22
C MET A 261 -3.10 30.94 -11.88
N LEU A 262 -2.50 29.79 -11.71
CA LEU A 262 -1.05 29.63 -11.53
C LEU A 262 -0.44 29.12 -12.83
N THR A 263 0.79 29.57 -13.14
CA THR A 263 1.55 29.15 -14.32
C THR A 263 2.91 28.60 -13.94
N ALA A 264 3.35 27.58 -14.69
CA ALA A 264 4.67 26.95 -14.50
C ALA A 264 5.16 26.27 -15.78
N GLY A 265 6.47 26.11 -15.91
CA GLY A 265 7.06 25.29 -16.96
C GLY A 265 6.84 23.78 -16.78
N SER A 266 6.64 23.35 -15.52
CA SER A 266 6.37 21.94 -15.22
C SER A 266 5.28 21.78 -14.17
N VAL A 267 4.46 20.72 -14.33
CA VAL A 267 3.40 20.30 -13.41
C VAL A 267 3.58 18.82 -13.07
N VAL A 268 3.58 18.50 -11.78
CA VAL A 268 3.62 17.12 -11.28
C VAL A 268 2.28 16.80 -10.62
N LEU A 269 1.52 15.89 -11.21
CA LEU A 269 0.23 15.44 -10.69
C LEU A 269 0.45 14.28 -9.70
N CYS A 270 0.17 14.50 -8.42
CA CYS A 270 0.36 13.55 -7.31
C CYS A 270 -0.96 13.10 -6.68
N CYS A 271 -2.08 13.39 -7.32
CA CYS A 271 -3.41 12.95 -6.90
C CYS A 271 -3.70 11.51 -7.37
N PRO A 272 -4.76 10.85 -6.86
CA PRO A 272 -5.27 9.60 -7.44
C PRO A 272 -5.53 9.73 -8.94
N ALA A 273 -5.34 8.63 -9.71
CA ALA A 273 -5.42 8.67 -11.16
C ALA A 273 -6.77 9.21 -11.69
N HIS A 274 -7.88 8.82 -11.05
CA HIS A 274 -9.22 9.33 -11.41
C HIS A 274 -9.37 10.84 -11.20
N VAL A 275 -8.70 11.42 -10.20
CA VAL A 275 -8.67 12.88 -9.98
C VAL A 275 -7.80 13.54 -11.06
N ASN A 276 -6.61 13.00 -11.34
CA ASN A 276 -5.74 13.48 -12.41
C ASN A 276 -6.45 13.44 -13.78
N ALA A 277 -7.25 12.40 -14.03
CA ALA A 277 -8.08 12.29 -15.21
C ALA A 277 -9.05 13.48 -15.36
N GLN A 278 -9.75 13.82 -14.29
CA GLN A 278 -10.67 14.96 -14.27
C GLN A 278 -9.94 16.29 -14.55
N LEU A 279 -8.77 16.48 -13.95
CA LEU A 279 -7.98 17.71 -14.13
C LEU A 279 -7.48 17.90 -15.57
N LEU A 280 -7.22 16.80 -16.29
CA LEU A 280 -6.70 16.79 -17.67
C LEU A 280 -7.77 16.62 -18.73
N ALA A 281 -9.01 16.31 -18.39
CA ALA A 281 -10.05 15.88 -19.32
C ALA A 281 -10.26 16.85 -20.51
N ALA A 282 -10.20 18.15 -20.26
CA ALA A 282 -10.43 19.17 -21.27
C ALA A 282 -9.18 19.52 -22.10
N SER A 283 -7.98 19.20 -21.62
CA SER A 283 -6.71 19.65 -22.25
C SER A 283 -5.89 18.50 -22.84
N VAL A 284 -5.94 17.32 -22.22
CA VAL A 284 -5.17 16.13 -22.59
C VAL A 284 -6.07 14.89 -22.51
N PRO A 285 -7.13 14.79 -23.35
CA PRO A 285 -8.16 13.76 -23.23
C PRO A 285 -7.62 12.33 -23.41
N SER A 286 -6.59 12.12 -24.22
CA SER A 286 -5.99 10.79 -24.39
C SER A 286 -5.39 10.26 -23.09
N VAL A 287 -4.57 11.07 -22.41
CA VAL A 287 -3.98 10.76 -21.09
C VAL A 287 -5.07 10.64 -20.04
N ALA A 288 -6.07 11.53 -20.06
CA ALA A 288 -7.19 11.50 -19.10
C ALA A 288 -7.98 10.17 -19.18
N ASN A 289 -8.23 9.67 -20.39
CA ASN A 289 -8.94 8.39 -20.59
C ASN A 289 -8.16 7.20 -20.01
N GLU A 290 -6.84 7.13 -20.21
CA GLU A 290 -6.00 6.07 -19.64
C GLU A 290 -5.97 6.14 -18.11
N LEU A 291 -5.91 7.35 -17.55
CA LEU A 291 -5.96 7.56 -16.10
C LEU A 291 -7.31 7.18 -15.50
N ALA A 292 -8.42 7.53 -16.16
CA ALA A 292 -9.78 7.21 -15.73
C ALA A 292 -10.05 5.68 -15.73
N ALA A 293 -9.35 4.94 -16.61
CA ALA A 293 -9.48 3.50 -16.72
C ALA A 293 -8.72 2.72 -15.64
N ILE A 294 -7.94 3.36 -14.76
CA ILE A 294 -7.33 2.71 -13.59
C ILE A 294 -8.38 2.59 -12.48
N PRO A 295 -8.84 1.37 -12.14
CA PRO A 295 -9.86 1.21 -11.12
C PRO A 295 -9.28 1.45 -9.73
N TYR A 296 -10.16 1.78 -8.79
CA TYR A 296 -9.81 1.98 -7.38
C TYR A 296 -10.77 1.22 -6.48
N SER A 297 -10.26 0.76 -5.34
CA SER A 297 -11.07 0.29 -4.24
C SER A 297 -11.02 1.26 -3.06
N SER A 298 -12.01 1.11 -2.16
CA SER A 298 -12.11 1.87 -0.93
C SER A 298 -11.70 1.03 0.27
N ALA A 299 -11.30 1.70 1.34
CA ALA A 299 -10.99 1.06 2.61
C ALA A 299 -11.64 1.82 3.79
N ILE A 300 -12.03 1.07 4.80
CA ILE A 300 -12.41 1.60 6.12
C ILE A 300 -11.49 0.94 7.15
N LEU A 301 -10.90 1.76 7.98
CA LEU A 301 -10.01 1.34 9.07
C LEU A 301 -10.66 1.67 10.41
N VAL A 302 -10.76 0.66 11.26
CA VAL A 302 -11.21 0.82 12.64
C VAL A 302 -10.11 0.30 13.55
N MET A 303 -9.58 1.17 14.41
CA MET A 303 -8.62 0.79 15.43
C MET A 303 -9.32 0.85 16.78
N MET A 304 -9.37 -0.28 17.48
CA MET A 304 -9.95 -0.37 18.82
C MET A 304 -8.87 -0.64 19.84
N VAL A 305 -8.86 0.14 20.90
CA VAL A 305 -7.90 0.02 22.00
C VAL A 305 -8.62 -0.49 23.26
N TYR A 306 -8.08 -1.54 23.86
CA TYR A 306 -8.64 -2.26 24.99
C TYR A 306 -7.67 -2.24 26.17
N ASP A 307 -8.18 -2.43 27.37
CA ASP A 307 -7.39 -2.93 28.48
C ASP A 307 -6.89 -4.34 28.12
N GLN A 308 -5.59 -4.55 28.14
CA GLN A 308 -4.99 -5.82 27.75
C GLN A 308 -5.43 -6.97 28.67
N ALA A 309 -5.61 -6.71 29.98
CA ALA A 309 -6.04 -7.71 30.94
C ALA A 309 -7.51 -8.13 30.73
N ALA A 310 -8.35 -7.20 30.23
CA ALA A 310 -9.76 -7.45 29.96
C ALA A 310 -10.03 -8.10 28.61
N LEU A 311 -9.03 -8.17 27.71
CA LEU A 311 -9.22 -8.63 26.34
C LEU A 311 -9.67 -10.10 26.24
N GLY A 312 -9.22 -10.97 27.17
CA GLY A 312 -9.57 -12.38 27.19
C GLY A 312 -9.02 -13.24 26.04
N HIS A 313 -8.17 -12.66 25.19
CA HIS A 313 -7.56 -13.33 24.04
C HIS A 313 -6.08 -12.95 23.92
N SER A 314 -5.24 -13.91 23.58
CA SER A 314 -3.83 -13.65 23.30
C SER A 314 -3.67 -12.91 21.96
N THR A 315 -2.91 -11.83 21.99
CA THR A 315 -2.49 -11.11 20.75
C THR A 315 -1.06 -11.48 20.33
N ASP A 316 -0.64 -12.71 20.61
CA ASP A 316 0.70 -13.20 20.29
C ASP A 316 0.84 -13.53 18.80
N GLY A 317 1.15 -12.52 18.02
CA GLY A 317 1.26 -12.54 16.57
C GLY A 317 1.07 -11.15 15.96
N PHE A 318 1.07 -11.07 14.63
CA PHE A 318 0.84 -9.82 13.91
C PHE A 318 -0.63 -9.56 13.64
N GLY A 319 -1.46 -10.60 13.73
CA GLY A 319 -2.87 -10.51 13.43
C GLY A 319 -3.35 -11.64 12.54
N PHE A 320 -4.49 -11.43 11.91
CA PHE A 320 -5.12 -12.47 11.11
C PHE A 320 -5.74 -11.91 9.83
N LEU A 321 -5.92 -12.82 8.88
CA LEU A 321 -6.54 -12.61 7.58
C LEU A 321 -7.84 -13.40 7.50
N VAL A 322 -8.84 -12.86 6.82
CA VAL A 322 -10.14 -13.50 6.66
C VAL A 322 -10.37 -13.80 5.17
N PRO A 323 -10.33 -15.07 4.76
CA PRO A 323 -10.66 -15.48 3.39
C PRO A 323 -12.06 -15.03 2.99
N ARG A 324 -12.30 -14.87 1.70
CA ARG A 324 -13.59 -14.36 1.17
C ARG A 324 -14.78 -15.16 1.67
N GLY A 325 -14.70 -16.49 1.68
CA GLY A 325 -15.76 -17.37 2.14
C GLY A 325 -16.08 -17.27 3.64
N GLU A 326 -15.12 -16.79 4.46
CA GLU A 326 -15.25 -16.61 5.91
C GLU A 326 -15.60 -15.17 6.32
N ARG A 327 -15.52 -14.23 5.37
CA ARG A 327 -15.61 -12.79 5.62
C ARG A 327 -17.06 -12.34 5.86
N LYS A 328 -17.30 -11.68 7.00
CA LYS A 328 -18.57 -10.97 7.27
C LYS A 328 -18.39 -9.47 7.11
N THR A 329 -17.46 -8.89 7.87
CA THR A 329 -17.18 -7.45 7.82
C THR A 329 -15.70 -7.18 7.56
N ILE A 330 -14.80 -7.68 8.41
CA ILE A 330 -13.37 -7.41 8.30
C ILE A 330 -12.67 -8.40 7.36
N ALA A 331 -11.74 -7.89 6.56
CA ALA A 331 -10.87 -8.72 5.70
C ALA A 331 -9.57 -9.11 6.42
N ALA A 332 -9.13 -8.31 7.39
CA ALA A 332 -7.93 -8.55 8.17
C ALA A 332 -7.99 -7.77 9.49
N ALA A 333 -7.20 -8.22 10.46
CA ALA A 333 -6.90 -7.44 11.65
C ALA A 333 -5.41 -7.53 12.00
N THR A 334 -4.82 -6.40 12.45
CA THR A 334 -3.46 -6.35 12.98
C THR A 334 -3.48 -6.16 14.49
N TRP A 335 -2.66 -6.91 15.21
CA TRP A 335 -2.39 -6.73 16.63
C TRP A 335 -1.19 -5.80 16.80
N VAL A 336 -1.47 -4.50 16.95
CA VAL A 336 -0.46 -3.43 16.88
C VAL A 336 0.55 -3.53 18.00
N ASN A 337 0.09 -3.83 19.23
CA ASN A 337 0.94 -3.98 20.42
C ASN A 337 1.99 -5.09 20.29
N THR A 338 1.77 -6.09 19.44
CA THR A 338 2.75 -7.15 19.16
C THR A 338 3.61 -6.84 17.95
N LYS A 339 3.02 -6.31 16.87
CA LYS A 339 3.76 -5.97 15.65
C LYS A 339 4.75 -4.82 15.88
N PHE A 340 4.32 -3.77 16.60
CA PHE A 340 5.11 -2.59 16.95
C PHE A 340 4.90 -2.22 18.44
N PRO A 341 5.58 -2.91 19.38
CA PRO A 341 5.32 -2.74 20.81
C PRO A 341 5.46 -1.32 21.34
N SER A 342 6.36 -0.53 20.77
CA SER A 342 6.60 0.85 21.18
C SER A 342 5.45 1.82 20.89
N ARG A 343 4.46 1.43 20.08
CA ARG A 343 3.36 2.31 19.66
C ARG A 343 2.17 2.34 20.60
N ILE A 344 2.05 1.31 21.43
CA ILE A 344 0.91 1.16 22.33
C ILE A 344 1.40 1.25 23.76
N ARG A 345 0.76 2.09 24.53
CA ARG A 345 1.07 2.24 25.98
C ARG A 345 1.00 0.88 26.70
N PRO A 346 1.94 0.57 27.58
CA PRO A 346 1.89 -0.67 28.38
C PRO A 346 0.55 -0.84 29.09
N GLY A 347 0.04 -2.06 29.13
CA GLY A 347 -1.27 -2.41 29.69
C GLY A 347 -2.44 -2.27 28.72
N LEU A 348 -2.20 -1.74 27.51
CA LEU A 348 -3.21 -1.65 26.47
C LEU A 348 -2.93 -2.63 25.31
N ALA A 349 -3.99 -3.03 24.63
CA ALA A 349 -3.93 -3.79 23.37
C ALA A 349 -4.70 -3.04 22.28
N ALA A 350 -4.09 -2.90 21.10
CA ALA A 350 -4.73 -2.25 19.98
C ALA A 350 -4.94 -3.22 18.81
N LEU A 351 -6.18 -3.34 18.40
CA LEU A 351 -6.63 -4.18 17.28
C LEU A 351 -7.07 -3.29 16.12
N ARG A 352 -6.42 -3.45 14.97
CA ARG A 352 -6.66 -2.66 13.77
C ARG A 352 -7.37 -3.48 12.73
N ALA A 353 -8.66 -3.22 12.52
CA ALA A 353 -9.51 -3.86 11.53
C ALA A 353 -9.43 -3.18 10.16
N PHE A 354 -9.46 -3.98 9.11
CA PHE A 354 -9.49 -3.55 7.72
C PHE A 354 -10.77 -4.04 7.07
N ILE A 355 -11.59 -3.11 6.58
CA ILE A 355 -12.76 -3.37 5.74
C ILE A 355 -12.41 -2.81 4.37
N VAL A 356 -12.39 -3.65 3.34
CA VAL A 356 -11.90 -3.28 2.01
C VAL A 356 -12.81 -3.81 0.90
N SER A 357 -12.52 -3.44 -0.34
CA SER A 357 -13.23 -3.90 -1.54
C SER A 357 -14.74 -3.63 -1.46
N HIS A 358 -15.52 -4.60 -1.91
CA HIS A 358 -16.98 -4.53 -1.99
C HIS A 358 -17.61 -4.15 -0.63
N ARG A 359 -17.12 -4.75 0.48
CA ARG A 359 -17.67 -4.48 1.81
C ARG A 359 -17.49 -3.01 2.25
N ALA A 360 -16.38 -2.37 1.88
CA ALA A 360 -16.18 -0.95 2.16
C ALA A 360 -17.13 -0.05 1.35
N VAL A 361 -17.52 -0.48 0.15
CA VAL A 361 -18.51 0.22 -0.68
C VAL A 361 -19.92 0.06 -0.11
N GLU A 362 -20.32 -1.15 0.29
CA GLU A 362 -21.61 -1.41 0.93
C GLU A 362 -21.81 -0.58 2.21
N LEU A 363 -20.73 -0.37 2.97
CA LEU A 363 -20.73 0.39 4.21
C LEU A 363 -20.39 1.88 4.03
N ALA A 364 -20.40 2.39 2.79
CA ALA A 364 -20.03 3.79 2.54
C ALA A 364 -20.89 4.79 3.30
N GLU A 365 -22.20 4.53 3.39
CA GLU A 365 -23.18 5.40 4.05
C GLU A 365 -23.51 4.98 5.51
N ALA A 366 -23.00 3.81 5.96
CA ALA A 366 -23.23 3.37 7.34
C ALA A 366 -22.55 4.33 8.33
N THR A 367 -23.14 4.54 9.49
CA THR A 367 -22.54 5.38 10.53
C THR A 367 -21.28 4.76 11.13
N GLU A 368 -20.45 5.58 11.76
CA GLU A 368 -19.27 5.07 12.50
C GLU A 368 -19.69 4.05 13.56
N ALA A 369 -20.74 4.32 14.32
CA ALA A 369 -21.22 3.43 15.39
C ALA A 369 -21.68 2.07 14.85
N GLU A 370 -22.39 2.03 13.71
CA GLU A 370 -22.78 0.78 13.06
C GLU A 370 -21.55 -0.04 12.63
N ILE A 371 -20.55 0.60 12.02
CA ILE A 371 -19.34 -0.09 11.57
C ILE A 371 -18.51 -0.59 12.75
N VAL A 372 -18.38 0.21 13.82
CA VAL A 372 -17.69 -0.20 15.04
C VAL A 372 -18.37 -1.43 15.65
N ALA A 373 -19.71 -1.45 15.71
CA ALA A 373 -20.46 -2.62 16.20
C ALA A 373 -20.22 -3.88 15.33
N LEU A 374 -20.21 -3.75 14.00
CA LEU A 374 -19.91 -4.86 13.09
C LEU A 374 -18.49 -5.41 13.29
N VAL A 375 -17.52 -4.54 13.57
CA VAL A 375 -16.13 -4.97 13.85
C VAL A 375 -16.06 -5.68 15.21
N GLN A 376 -16.75 -5.19 16.24
CA GLN A 376 -16.85 -5.86 17.53
C GLN A 376 -17.49 -7.24 17.42
N ASP A 377 -18.53 -7.39 16.61
CA ASP A 377 -19.18 -8.69 16.34
C ASP A 377 -18.21 -9.68 15.68
N ASP A 378 -17.38 -9.22 14.73
CA ASP A 378 -16.36 -10.07 14.14
C ASP A 378 -15.25 -10.43 15.14
N TYR A 379 -14.79 -9.51 16.01
CA TYR A 379 -13.84 -9.84 17.06
C TYR A 379 -14.41 -10.81 18.09
N LYS A 380 -15.69 -10.67 18.46
CA LYS A 380 -16.39 -11.63 19.31
C LYS A 380 -16.47 -13.00 18.65
N ARG A 381 -16.85 -13.06 17.38
CA ARG A 381 -16.99 -14.31 16.62
C ARG A 381 -15.66 -15.06 16.44
N LEU A 382 -14.59 -14.32 16.06
CA LEU A 382 -13.31 -14.91 15.67
C LEU A 382 -12.33 -15.10 16.84
N MET A 383 -12.42 -14.25 17.84
CA MET A 383 -11.47 -14.19 18.95
C MET A 383 -12.13 -14.36 20.33
N GLY A 384 -13.47 -14.41 20.42
CA GLY A 384 -14.19 -14.47 21.68
C GLY A 384 -14.12 -13.18 22.51
N ILE A 385 -13.69 -12.06 21.94
CA ILE A 385 -13.55 -10.78 22.64
C ILE A 385 -14.94 -10.19 22.88
N THR A 386 -15.31 -10.02 24.16
CA THR A 386 -16.56 -9.39 24.62
C THR A 386 -16.31 -8.09 25.35
N ALA A 387 -15.06 -7.76 25.65
CA ALA A 387 -14.68 -6.51 26.30
C ALA A 387 -15.06 -5.33 25.40
N GLN A 388 -15.46 -4.21 26.04
CA GLN A 388 -15.67 -2.94 25.33
C GLN A 388 -14.32 -2.24 25.13
N PRO A 389 -14.09 -1.62 23.95
CA PRO A 389 -12.89 -0.82 23.75
C PRO A 389 -12.95 0.42 24.68
N LEU A 390 -11.79 0.80 25.20
CA LEU A 390 -11.64 2.05 25.97
C LEU A 390 -11.87 3.26 25.07
N PHE A 391 -11.37 3.18 23.85
CA PHE A 391 -11.60 4.14 22.78
C PHE A 391 -11.30 3.50 21.44
N HIS A 392 -11.65 4.18 20.35
CA HIS A 392 -11.33 3.77 18.98
C HIS A 392 -10.99 4.97 18.11
N THR A 393 -10.35 4.71 16.96
CA THR A 393 -10.26 5.65 15.84
C THR A 393 -10.89 5.04 14.60
N PHE A 394 -11.42 5.92 13.75
CA PHE A 394 -12.19 5.54 12.58
C PHE A 394 -11.77 6.36 11.36
N HIS A 395 -11.48 5.70 10.25
CA HIS A 395 -11.07 6.37 9.01
C HIS A 395 -11.71 5.73 7.79
N ARG A 396 -12.29 6.57 6.93
CA ARG A 396 -12.76 6.19 5.60
C ARG A 396 -11.78 6.70 4.55
N TRP A 397 -11.39 5.81 3.65
CA TRP A 397 -10.52 6.11 2.52
C TRP A 397 -11.22 5.72 1.21
N PRO A 398 -12.15 6.56 0.71
CA PRO A 398 -12.86 6.27 -0.53
C PRO A 398 -11.89 6.36 -1.72
N ASN A 399 -11.99 5.40 -2.63
CA ASN A 399 -11.19 5.35 -3.87
C ASN A 399 -9.70 5.65 -3.64
N SER A 400 -9.08 5.00 -2.65
CA SER A 400 -7.71 5.29 -2.21
C SER A 400 -6.69 4.25 -2.66
N MET A 401 -7.15 3.05 -3.04
CA MET A 401 -6.31 1.91 -3.38
C MET A 401 -6.42 1.58 -4.87
N PRO A 402 -5.43 1.96 -5.70
CA PRO A 402 -5.43 1.64 -7.13
C PRO A 402 -5.36 0.14 -7.34
N GLN A 403 -6.12 -0.35 -8.31
CA GLN A 403 -6.20 -1.75 -8.66
C GLN A 403 -5.40 -2.03 -9.91
N TYR A 404 -4.30 -2.75 -9.77
CA TYR A 404 -3.46 -3.17 -10.88
C TYR A 404 -4.09 -4.41 -11.54
N VAL A 405 -5.16 -4.19 -12.28
CA VAL A 405 -5.88 -5.25 -12.99
C VAL A 405 -5.09 -5.76 -14.20
N VAL A 406 -5.46 -6.92 -14.75
CA VAL A 406 -4.87 -7.47 -15.97
C VAL A 406 -4.78 -6.38 -17.06
N GLY A 407 -3.61 -6.25 -17.68
CA GLY A 407 -3.30 -5.20 -18.65
C GLY A 407 -2.80 -3.88 -18.04
N HIS A 408 -2.61 -3.79 -16.70
CA HIS A 408 -2.16 -2.56 -16.06
C HIS A 408 -0.76 -2.13 -16.52
N ALA A 409 0.18 -3.05 -16.68
CA ALA A 409 1.55 -2.72 -17.13
C ALA A 409 1.56 -2.10 -18.53
N GLN A 410 0.76 -2.66 -19.46
CA GLN A 410 0.60 -2.12 -20.81
C GLN A 410 -0.04 -0.73 -20.79
N ARG A 411 -1.08 -0.53 -19.97
CA ARG A 411 -1.73 0.76 -19.77
C ARG A 411 -0.74 1.82 -19.29
N VAL A 412 0.04 1.50 -18.25
CA VAL A 412 1.04 2.43 -17.70
C VAL A 412 2.12 2.75 -18.72
N THR A 413 2.57 1.78 -19.51
CA THR A 413 3.52 1.99 -20.60
C THR A 413 2.94 2.92 -21.66
N SER A 414 1.72 2.68 -22.13
CA SER A 414 1.01 3.56 -23.09
C SER A 414 0.84 4.97 -22.54
N LEU A 415 0.42 5.08 -21.26
CA LEU A 415 0.26 6.36 -20.59
C LEU A 415 1.55 7.18 -20.58
N PHE A 416 2.69 6.59 -20.21
CA PHE A 416 3.96 7.30 -20.19
C PHE A 416 4.50 7.60 -21.58
N GLN A 417 4.20 6.78 -22.57
CA GLN A 417 4.52 7.07 -23.97
C GLN A 417 3.74 8.30 -24.46
N GLN A 418 2.43 8.38 -24.20
CA GLN A 418 1.62 9.55 -24.55
C GLN A 418 2.09 10.82 -23.84
N LEU A 419 2.54 10.72 -22.57
CA LEU A 419 3.07 11.88 -21.85
C LEU A 419 4.31 12.50 -22.48
N THR A 420 5.03 11.82 -23.34
CA THR A 420 6.18 12.39 -24.06
C THR A 420 5.78 13.53 -25.02
N GLU A 421 4.51 13.55 -25.45
CA GLU A 421 3.94 14.61 -26.30
C GLU A 421 3.59 15.88 -25.49
N TYR A 422 3.63 15.80 -24.16
CA TYR A 422 3.25 16.88 -23.24
C TYR A 422 4.42 17.29 -22.34
N PRO A 423 5.44 17.98 -22.87
CA PRO A 423 6.62 18.38 -22.10
C PRO A 423 6.25 19.17 -20.85
N GLY A 424 6.87 18.84 -19.73
CA GLY A 424 6.62 19.47 -18.45
C GLY A 424 5.43 18.88 -17.66
N LEU A 425 4.70 17.89 -18.19
CA LEU A 425 3.67 17.18 -17.45
C LEU A 425 4.21 15.86 -16.89
N PHE A 426 4.07 15.65 -15.57
CA PHE A 426 4.55 14.47 -14.88
C PHE A 426 3.47 13.86 -13.99
N LEU A 427 3.52 12.55 -13.82
CA LEU A 427 2.62 11.78 -12.94
C LEU A 427 3.42 11.10 -11.83
N ALA A 428 3.05 11.32 -10.58
CA ALA A 428 3.58 10.63 -9.40
C ALA A 428 2.45 10.07 -8.55
N GLY A 429 2.73 9.02 -7.81
CA GLY A 429 1.74 8.39 -6.93
C GLY A 429 1.77 6.87 -7.00
N ASN A 430 0.85 6.27 -6.25
CA ASN A 430 0.75 4.82 -6.10
C ASN A 430 -0.02 4.10 -7.23
N ALA A 431 -0.45 4.84 -8.27
CA ALA A 431 -1.26 4.28 -9.35
C ALA A 431 -0.46 3.67 -10.50
N TYR A 432 0.87 3.75 -10.50
CA TYR A 432 1.69 3.47 -11.69
C TYR A 432 2.68 2.32 -11.47
N ASP A 433 3.80 2.57 -10.76
CA ASP A 433 4.96 1.66 -10.69
C ASP A 433 5.10 0.95 -9.34
N GLY A 434 4.04 0.85 -8.58
CA GLY A 434 3.99 0.23 -7.27
C GLY A 434 3.20 1.03 -6.25
N VAL A 435 2.46 0.32 -5.40
CA VAL A 435 1.53 0.91 -4.43
C VAL A 435 2.21 1.37 -3.13
N GLY A 436 3.45 0.93 -2.89
CA GLY A 436 4.15 1.16 -1.63
C GLY A 436 4.74 2.57 -1.50
N ILE A 437 4.91 3.03 -0.26
CA ILE A 437 5.59 4.30 0.04
C ILE A 437 6.98 4.35 -0.64
N PRO A 438 7.82 3.28 -0.62
CA PRO A 438 9.11 3.31 -1.31
C PRO A 438 9.01 3.54 -2.81
N ASP A 439 7.96 3.02 -3.47
CA ASP A 439 7.76 3.22 -4.90
C ASP A 439 7.39 4.68 -5.20
N CYS A 440 6.53 5.27 -4.37
CA CYS A 440 6.17 6.69 -4.46
C CYS A 440 7.38 7.62 -4.28
N VAL A 441 8.25 7.31 -3.30
CA VAL A 441 9.47 8.10 -3.03
C VAL A 441 10.48 7.97 -4.18
N ARG A 442 10.70 6.74 -4.68
CA ARG A 442 11.58 6.50 -5.82
C ARG A 442 11.13 7.29 -7.04
N ARG A 443 9.85 7.20 -7.40
CA ARG A 443 9.30 7.93 -8.54
C ARG A 443 9.38 9.44 -8.39
N ALA A 444 9.18 9.96 -7.18
CA ALA A 444 9.35 11.38 -6.90
C ALA A 444 10.81 11.83 -7.13
N ARG A 445 11.78 11.02 -6.75
CA ARG A 445 13.22 11.25 -7.00
C ARG A 445 13.51 11.28 -8.49
N ASP A 446 13.04 10.27 -9.24
CA ASP A 446 13.28 10.14 -10.68
C ASP A 446 12.70 11.34 -11.45
N ILE A 447 11.50 11.80 -11.09
CA ILE A 447 10.88 13.00 -11.69
C ILE A 447 11.70 14.26 -11.39
N ALA A 448 12.11 14.47 -10.15
CA ALA A 448 12.89 15.65 -9.77
C ALA A 448 14.25 15.70 -10.50
N GLN A 449 14.90 14.54 -10.64
CA GLN A 449 16.15 14.43 -11.41
C GLN A 449 15.93 14.78 -12.88
N HIS A 450 14.88 14.22 -13.50
CA HIS A 450 14.55 14.50 -14.89
C HIS A 450 14.23 15.98 -15.15
N ILE A 451 13.51 16.66 -14.24
CA ILE A 451 13.25 18.10 -14.33
C ILE A 451 14.56 18.89 -14.23
N CYS A 452 15.47 18.49 -13.34
CA CYS A 452 16.79 19.11 -13.19
C CYS A 452 17.61 19.02 -14.49
N GLU A 453 17.70 17.83 -15.08
CA GLU A 453 18.44 17.58 -16.32
C GLU A 453 17.93 18.41 -17.52
N LYS A 454 16.63 18.68 -17.58
CA LYS A 454 16.04 19.53 -18.64
C LYS A 454 16.11 21.04 -18.37
N SER A 455 16.48 21.43 -17.14
CA SER A 455 16.59 22.85 -16.75
C SER A 455 18.01 23.39 -16.90
N VAL A 456 18.98 22.54 -17.22
CA VAL A 456 20.38 22.87 -17.57
C VAL A 456 20.49 22.98 -19.09
#